data_3cf2f9c49a88a52c2eafb34b5957602f
#
_entry.id   3cf2f9c49a88a52c2eafb34b5957602f
#
_cell.length_a   1.000
_cell.length_b   1.000
_cell.length_c   1.000
_cell.angle_alpha   90.00
_cell.angle_beta   90.00
_cell.angle_gamma   90.00
#
_symmetry.space_group_name_H-M   'P 1'
#
loop_
_entity.id
_entity.type
_entity.pdbx_description
1 polymer ?
#
loop_
_entity_poly.entity_id
_entity_poly.type
_entity_poly.pdbx_seq_one_letter_code
_entity_poly.pdbx_strand_id
1 'polypeptide(L)'
;TGEHGRLSTSYAQLIAENNPDFFVYENVKGLWRTARHREFYDSLVADFRRAGYVTTSRLINALEYGTPQDRERIILIGIKRELLNLPSGLDELIDFPWTEFIKFSLDDVKSRPWPKTTPFRVHSKLEAPLGIIEELTVEHWFRKNDVLNHQNSKDFFKPRAGLSKMEKFDEGDDSKKCYKRLHRWRYSPTAAYGNNE
;
A
#
# COMPACT_ATOMS: atom_id res chain seq x y z
N THR A 1 10.55 10.42 -19.24
CA THR A 1 9.54 10.86 -18.24
C THR A 1 8.15 10.67 -18.86
N GLY A 2 7.46 9.57 -18.54
CA GLY A 2 6.09 9.30 -18.99
C GLY A 2 5.07 10.15 -18.21
N GLU A 3 3.78 9.98 -18.53
CA GLU A 3 2.64 10.70 -17.89
C GLU A 3 2.69 10.69 -16.36
N HIS A 4 3.19 9.61 -15.74
CA HIS A 4 3.34 9.51 -14.27
C HIS A 4 4.34 10.51 -13.68
N GLY A 5 5.37 10.92 -14.41
CA GLY A 5 6.29 11.98 -13.97
C GLY A 5 5.61 13.35 -13.97
N ARG A 6 4.70 13.59 -14.90
CA ARG A 6 3.92 14.84 -14.98
C ARG A 6 3.01 15.03 -13.76
N LEU A 7 2.35 13.96 -13.30
CA LEU A 7 1.47 14.01 -12.12
C LEU A 7 2.21 14.45 -10.85
N SER A 8 3.41 13.93 -10.63
CA SER A 8 4.22 14.31 -9.46
C SER A 8 4.66 15.76 -9.52
N THR A 9 5.05 16.25 -10.71
CA THR A 9 5.41 17.67 -10.92
C THR A 9 4.19 18.57 -10.74
N SER A 10 3.04 18.19 -11.30
CA SER A 10 1.78 18.95 -11.12
C SER A 10 1.34 18.96 -9.64
N TYR A 11 1.57 17.89 -8.90
CA TYR A 11 1.30 17.85 -7.47
C TYR A 11 2.20 18.83 -6.70
N ALA A 12 3.50 18.90 -7.00
CA ALA A 12 4.41 19.85 -6.36
C ALA A 12 4.01 21.31 -6.66
N GLN A 13 3.62 21.58 -7.91
CA GLN A 13 3.12 22.89 -8.29
C GLN A 13 1.83 23.25 -7.53
N LEU A 14 0.88 22.32 -7.43
CA LEU A 14 -0.36 22.52 -6.68
C LEU A 14 -0.09 22.84 -5.19
N ILE A 15 0.86 22.13 -4.56
CA ILE A 15 1.28 22.42 -3.19
C ILE A 15 1.89 23.81 -3.07
N ALA A 16 2.77 24.19 -3.98
CA ALA A 16 3.40 25.52 -3.97
C ALA A 16 2.38 26.66 -4.17
N GLU A 17 1.39 26.47 -5.04
CA GLU A 17 0.35 27.48 -5.34
C GLU A 17 -0.68 27.62 -4.20
N ASN A 18 -1.09 26.52 -3.58
CA ASN A 18 -2.11 26.53 -2.52
C ASN A 18 -1.53 26.69 -1.12
N ASN A 19 -0.24 26.50 -0.98
CA ASN A 19 0.52 26.69 0.25
C ASN A 19 -0.16 26.07 1.51
N PRO A 20 -0.52 24.76 1.53
CA PRO A 20 -1.15 24.11 2.69
C PRO A 20 -0.18 24.01 3.86
N ASP A 21 -0.69 23.93 5.08
CA ASP A 21 0.12 23.80 6.30
C ASP A 21 0.96 22.53 6.32
N PHE A 22 0.41 21.44 5.77
CA PHE A 22 1.11 20.18 5.56
C PHE A 22 0.58 19.45 4.34
N PHE A 23 1.37 18.53 3.82
CA PHE A 23 0.95 17.62 2.76
C PHE A 23 1.49 16.21 2.96
N VAL A 24 0.84 15.24 2.34
CA VAL A 24 1.30 13.86 2.25
C VAL A 24 1.36 13.46 0.77
N TYR A 25 2.53 12.99 0.34
CA TYR A 25 2.73 12.45 -1.00
C TYR A 25 3.03 10.96 -0.92
N GLU A 26 2.24 10.14 -1.61
CA GLU A 26 2.41 8.68 -1.69
C GLU A 26 2.79 8.26 -3.11
N ASN A 27 3.75 7.35 -3.22
CA ASN A 27 4.08 6.77 -4.52
C ASN A 27 4.61 5.33 -4.39
N VAL A 28 4.76 4.66 -5.54
CA VAL A 28 5.27 3.29 -5.59
C VAL A 28 6.75 3.23 -5.20
N LYS A 29 7.18 2.09 -4.61
CA LYS A 29 8.57 1.86 -4.21
C LYS A 29 9.60 2.06 -5.32
N GLY A 30 9.20 1.88 -6.59
CA GLY A 30 10.07 2.07 -7.74
C GLY A 30 10.63 3.48 -7.87
N LEU A 31 9.88 4.48 -7.42
CA LEU A 31 10.32 5.87 -7.38
C LEU A 31 11.51 6.06 -6.43
N TRP A 32 11.55 5.30 -5.35
CA TRP A 32 12.61 5.35 -4.35
C TRP A 32 13.80 4.46 -4.65
N ARG A 33 13.59 3.22 -5.13
CA ARG A 33 14.64 2.20 -5.25
C ARG A 33 15.43 2.24 -6.57
N THR A 34 14.82 2.76 -7.64
CA THR A 34 15.45 2.75 -8.97
C THR A 34 16.32 4.00 -9.14
N ALA A 35 17.61 3.85 -9.45
CA ALA A 35 18.55 4.96 -9.56
C ALA A 35 18.03 6.10 -10.47
N ARG A 36 17.54 5.76 -11.66
CA ARG A 36 16.96 6.74 -12.61
C ARG A 36 15.78 7.55 -12.02
N HIS A 37 14.93 6.91 -11.19
CA HIS A 37 13.78 7.58 -10.60
C HIS A 37 14.13 8.28 -9.30
N ARG A 38 15.22 7.89 -8.66
CA ARG A 38 15.71 8.51 -7.43
C ARG A 38 16.10 9.96 -7.65
N GLU A 39 16.81 10.27 -8.73
CA GLU A 39 17.16 11.65 -9.08
C GLU A 39 15.92 12.53 -9.25
N PHE A 40 14.88 12.00 -9.90
CA PHE A 40 13.60 12.71 -10.02
C PHE A 40 12.94 12.93 -8.66
N TYR A 41 12.95 11.91 -7.79
CA TYR A 41 12.40 12.03 -6.44
C TYR A 41 13.15 13.07 -5.60
N ASP A 42 14.48 13.07 -5.65
CA ASP A 42 15.31 14.03 -4.92
C ASP A 42 15.08 15.46 -5.42
N SER A 43 14.89 15.65 -6.73
CA SER A 43 14.48 16.93 -7.31
C SER A 43 13.10 17.39 -6.79
N LEU A 44 12.13 16.47 -6.71
CA LEU A 44 10.79 16.76 -6.19
C LEU A 44 10.85 17.18 -4.71
N VAL A 45 11.66 16.52 -3.90
CA VAL A 45 11.89 16.90 -2.49
C VAL A 45 12.51 18.30 -2.40
N ALA A 46 13.48 18.60 -3.27
CA ALA A 46 14.09 19.93 -3.34
C ALA A 46 13.09 21.03 -3.72
N ASP A 47 12.13 20.72 -4.60
CA ASP A 47 11.05 21.64 -4.97
C ASP A 47 10.16 21.97 -3.76
N PHE A 48 9.75 20.99 -2.97
CA PHE A 48 9.00 21.22 -1.75
C PHE A 48 9.78 22.03 -0.71
N ARG A 49 11.07 21.75 -0.53
CA ARG A 49 11.94 22.53 0.36
C ARG A 49 12.07 23.97 -0.08
N ARG A 50 12.22 24.23 -1.38
CA ARG A 50 12.22 25.60 -1.95
C ARG A 50 10.89 26.31 -1.75
N ALA A 51 9.77 25.58 -1.74
CA ALA A 51 8.45 26.11 -1.43
C ALA A 51 8.21 26.33 0.08
N GLY A 52 9.23 26.18 0.92
CA GLY A 52 9.16 26.50 2.35
C GLY A 52 8.76 25.34 3.26
N TYR A 53 8.80 24.10 2.77
CA TYR A 53 8.48 22.94 3.59
C TYR A 53 9.73 22.25 4.15
N VAL A 54 9.60 21.77 5.39
CA VAL A 54 10.51 20.78 5.97
C VAL A 54 9.92 19.41 5.69
N THR A 55 10.73 18.47 5.24
CA THR A 55 10.23 17.20 4.72
C THR A 55 10.81 16.00 5.48
N THR A 56 10.08 14.91 5.51
CA THR A 56 10.57 13.59 5.92
C THR A 56 9.98 12.53 5.01
N SER A 57 10.71 11.44 4.80
CA SER A 57 10.20 10.36 3.96
C SER A 57 10.64 8.99 4.45
N ARG A 58 9.77 7.99 4.26
CA ARG A 58 10.05 6.61 4.62
C ARG A 58 9.41 5.66 3.62
N LEU A 59 10.14 4.61 3.25
CA LEU A 59 9.57 3.45 2.58
C LEU A 59 8.90 2.59 3.64
N ILE A 60 7.59 2.42 3.55
CA ILE A 60 6.78 1.63 4.47
C ILE A 60 6.16 0.42 3.78
N ASN A 61 5.86 -0.63 4.55
CA ASN A 61 4.98 -1.71 4.10
C ASN A 61 3.68 -1.67 4.90
N ALA A 62 2.55 -1.76 4.23
CA ALA A 62 1.23 -1.71 4.87
C ALA A 62 1.02 -2.80 5.93
N LEU A 63 1.70 -3.96 5.79
CA LEU A 63 1.70 -5.03 6.79
C LEU A 63 2.21 -4.57 8.17
N GLU A 64 3.21 -3.67 8.20
CA GLU A 64 3.78 -3.15 9.44
C GLU A 64 2.73 -2.42 10.28
N TYR A 65 1.75 -1.82 9.63
CA TYR A 65 0.68 -1.02 10.26
C TYR A 65 -0.63 -1.81 10.45
N GLY A 66 -0.60 -3.13 10.26
CA GLY A 66 -1.76 -3.99 10.47
C GLY A 66 -2.75 -4.05 9.29
N THR A 67 -2.37 -3.53 8.13
CA THR A 67 -3.18 -3.70 6.91
C THR A 67 -2.85 -5.05 6.28
N PRO A 68 -3.83 -5.90 5.96
CA PRO A 68 -3.59 -7.25 5.44
C PRO A 68 -3.20 -7.24 3.96
N GLN A 69 -2.23 -6.42 3.61
CA GLN A 69 -1.72 -6.29 2.24
C GLN A 69 -0.21 -6.09 2.20
N ASP A 70 0.49 -6.92 1.43
CA ASP A 70 1.91 -6.71 1.12
C ASP A 70 2.05 -5.59 0.08
N ARG A 71 2.18 -4.36 0.60
CA ARG A 71 2.20 -3.15 -0.20
C ARG A 71 3.27 -2.19 0.29
N GLU A 72 4.37 -2.09 -0.46
CA GLU A 72 5.43 -1.12 -0.18
C GLU A 72 5.15 0.21 -0.89
N ARG A 73 5.26 1.31 -0.13
CA ARG A 73 5.07 2.67 -0.64
C ARG A 73 6.07 3.63 -0.02
N ILE A 74 6.57 4.55 -0.84
CA ILE A 74 7.27 5.72 -0.31
C ILE A 74 6.23 6.74 0.13
N ILE A 75 6.31 7.15 1.39
CA ILE A 75 5.52 8.25 1.93
C ILE A 75 6.46 9.41 2.20
N LEU A 76 6.13 10.57 1.66
CA LEU A 76 6.80 11.83 1.93
C LEU A 76 5.79 12.76 2.62
N ILE A 77 6.19 13.34 3.72
CA ILE A 77 5.42 14.32 4.47
C ILE A 77 6.18 15.65 4.44
N GLY A 78 5.46 16.72 4.17
CA GLY A 78 5.98 18.07 4.27
C GLY A 78 5.13 18.90 5.22
N ILE A 79 5.78 19.68 6.08
CA ILE A 79 5.16 20.63 7.01
C ILE A 79 5.80 21.99 6.77
N LYS A 80 5.00 23.05 6.73
CA LYS A 80 5.52 24.41 6.60
C LYS A 80 6.54 24.70 7.70
N ARG A 81 7.68 25.25 7.29
CA ARG A 81 8.77 25.62 8.21
C ARG A 81 8.30 26.59 9.31
N GLU A 82 7.44 27.54 8.97
CA GLU A 82 6.94 28.55 9.89
C GLU A 82 6.10 27.98 11.05
N LEU A 83 5.55 26.76 10.87
CA LEU A 83 4.80 26.05 11.92
C LEU A 83 5.69 25.22 12.85
N LEU A 84 6.98 25.15 12.55
CA LEU A 84 7.94 24.32 13.26
C LEU A 84 8.98 25.19 13.97
N ASN A 85 9.22 24.92 15.25
CA ASN A 85 10.29 25.57 15.98
C ASN A 85 11.64 24.87 15.74
N LEU A 86 12.16 25.00 14.51
CA LEU A 86 13.38 24.33 14.08
C LEU A 86 14.53 25.30 13.87
N PRO A 87 15.78 24.88 14.09
CA PRO A 87 16.96 25.65 13.74
C PRO A 87 17.00 26.02 12.26
N SER A 88 17.58 27.17 11.96
CA SER A 88 17.80 27.61 10.58
C SER A 88 18.66 26.60 9.83
N GLY A 89 18.26 26.26 8.59
CA GLY A 89 19.00 25.34 7.71
C GLY A 89 18.65 23.84 7.90
N LEU A 90 17.79 23.49 8.84
CA LEU A 90 17.29 22.12 8.98
C LEU A 90 16.10 21.89 8.04
N ASP A 91 16.30 21.16 6.95
CA ASP A 91 15.28 20.91 5.93
C ASP A 91 14.64 19.52 6.03
N GLU A 92 14.99 18.75 7.06
CA GLU A 92 14.48 17.41 7.29
C GLU A 92 13.91 17.27 8.71
N LEU A 93 12.73 16.63 8.83
CA LEU A 93 12.14 16.24 10.11
C LEU A 93 12.76 14.94 10.58
N ILE A 94 13.76 15.02 11.48
CA ILE A 94 14.50 13.88 11.97
C ILE A 94 13.64 13.05 12.94
N ASP A 95 12.88 13.70 13.81
CA ASP A 95 12.11 13.08 14.90
C ASP A 95 10.65 12.76 14.53
N PHE A 96 10.34 12.60 13.24
CA PHE A 96 8.99 12.24 12.85
C PHE A 96 8.64 10.81 13.34
N PRO A 97 7.47 10.59 13.98
CA PRO A 97 7.17 9.35 14.72
C PRO A 97 6.74 8.19 13.78
N TRP A 98 7.56 7.87 12.79
CA TRP A 98 7.30 6.80 11.82
C TRP A 98 7.05 5.43 12.45
N THR A 99 7.64 5.17 13.61
CA THR A 99 7.61 3.86 14.27
C THR A 99 6.53 3.73 15.33
N GLU A 100 5.91 4.82 15.73
CA GLU A 100 4.97 4.85 16.86
C GLU A 100 3.74 3.95 16.61
N PHE A 101 3.28 3.86 15.37
CA PHE A 101 2.09 3.09 14.99
C PHE A 101 2.42 1.76 14.30
N ILE A 102 3.68 1.33 14.32
CA ILE A 102 4.06 0.00 13.82
C ILE A 102 3.49 -1.05 14.78
N LYS A 103 2.66 -1.94 14.25
CA LYS A 103 2.06 -3.06 14.98
C LYS A 103 2.87 -4.34 14.86
N PHE A 104 3.49 -4.55 13.72
CA PHE A 104 4.20 -5.78 13.40
C PHE A 104 5.56 -5.50 12.79
N SER A 105 6.56 -6.25 13.20
CA SER A 105 7.84 -6.30 12.47
C SER A 105 7.61 -6.98 11.12
N LEU A 106 8.09 -6.37 10.04
CA LEU A 106 7.97 -6.95 8.69
C LEU A 106 8.69 -8.29 8.58
N ASP A 107 9.84 -8.43 9.24
CA ASP A 107 10.61 -9.68 9.27
C ASP A 107 9.84 -10.78 9.98
N ASP A 108 9.22 -10.48 11.13
CA ASP A 108 8.35 -11.43 11.82
C ASP A 108 7.17 -11.86 10.93
N VAL A 109 6.47 -10.90 10.32
CA VAL A 109 5.36 -11.20 9.40
C VAL A 109 5.83 -12.10 8.25
N LYS A 110 6.96 -11.79 7.63
CA LYS A 110 7.45 -12.56 6.48
C LYS A 110 7.96 -13.95 6.84
N SER A 111 8.41 -14.17 8.06
CA SER A 111 8.90 -15.46 8.55
C SER A 111 7.79 -16.45 8.92
N ARG A 112 6.54 -16.00 9.08
CA ARG A 112 5.42 -16.84 9.48
C ARG A 112 5.09 -17.91 8.40
N PRO A 113 4.53 -19.06 8.81
CA PRO A 113 4.21 -20.16 7.90
C PRO A 113 2.92 -19.91 7.09
N TRP A 114 2.92 -18.84 6.31
CA TRP A 114 1.76 -18.48 5.49
C TRP A 114 1.45 -19.57 4.46
N PRO A 115 0.17 -19.93 4.26
CA PRO A 115 -0.23 -20.88 3.23
C PRO A 115 0.11 -20.33 1.85
N LYS A 116 0.56 -21.20 0.95
CA LYS A 116 0.87 -20.83 -0.43
C LYS A 116 -0.39 -20.90 -1.29
N THR A 117 -0.75 -22.09 -1.73
CA THR A 117 -1.90 -22.33 -2.60
C THR A 117 -2.69 -23.49 -2.05
N THR A 118 -4.02 -23.36 -2.02
CA THR A 118 -4.94 -24.40 -1.55
C THR A 118 -6.05 -24.59 -2.59
N PRO A 119 -6.42 -25.85 -2.95
CA PRO A 119 -7.49 -26.11 -3.89
C PRO A 119 -8.78 -25.38 -3.51
N PHE A 120 -9.30 -24.58 -4.42
CA PHE A 120 -10.55 -23.85 -4.20
C PHE A 120 -11.76 -24.78 -4.42
N ARG A 121 -12.65 -24.79 -3.43
CA ARG A 121 -13.96 -25.41 -3.54
C ARG A 121 -15.02 -24.46 -2.98
N VAL A 122 -16.09 -24.25 -3.72
CA VAL A 122 -17.21 -23.42 -3.27
C VAL A 122 -17.75 -23.98 -1.94
N HIS A 123 -17.98 -23.10 -0.98
CA HIS A 123 -18.45 -23.43 0.38
C HIS A 123 -17.49 -24.32 1.21
N SER A 124 -16.24 -24.50 0.78
CA SER A 124 -15.27 -25.22 1.62
C SER A 124 -14.97 -24.45 2.90
N LYS A 125 -14.94 -25.18 4.01
CA LYS A 125 -14.39 -24.69 5.27
C LYS A 125 -12.91 -25.07 5.31
N LEU A 126 -12.07 -24.12 5.59
CA LEU A 126 -10.64 -24.30 5.74
C LEU A 126 -10.23 -23.75 7.10
N GLU A 127 -9.66 -24.61 7.93
CA GLU A 127 -9.18 -24.21 9.26
C GLU A 127 -7.97 -23.28 9.14
N ALA A 128 -7.83 -22.38 10.13
CA ALA A 128 -6.69 -21.47 10.19
C ALA A 128 -5.39 -22.27 10.47
N PRO A 129 -4.34 -22.06 9.67
CA PRO A 129 -3.04 -22.66 9.98
C PRO A 129 -2.50 -22.14 11.32
N LEU A 130 -1.77 -23.00 12.04
CA LEU A 130 -1.08 -22.57 13.26
C LEU A 130 0.09 -21.64 12.93
N GLY A 131 0.34 -20.67 13.80
CA GLY A 131 1.51 -19.80 13.74
C GLY A 131 1.40 -18.59 12.78
N ILE A 132 0.26 -18.39 12.12
CA ILE A 132 0.00 -17.17 11.33
C ILE A 132 -0.49 -16.03 12.24
N ILE A 133 -0.43 -14.80 11.74
CA ILE A 133 -1.03 -13.63 12.37
C ILE A 133 -2.43 -13.46 11.80
N GLU A 134 -3.44 -13.88 12.55
CA GLU A 134 -4.83 -13.91 12.06
C GLU A 134 -5.31 -12.53 11.62
N GLU A 135 -4.99 -11.48 12.35
CA GLU A 135 -5.34 -10.08 12.04
C GLU A 135 -4.84 -9.61 10.65
N LEU A 136 -3.81 -10.24 10.13
CA LEU A 136 -3.28 -9.96 8.78
C LEU A 136 -3.87 -10.87 7.70
N THR A 137 -4.96 -11.58 7.95
CA THR A 137 -5.58 -12.46 6.96
C THR A 137 -6.81 -11.82 6.29
N VAL A 138 -7.09 -12.23 5.06
CA VAL A 138 -8.31 -11.83 4.34
C VAL A 138 -9.56 -12.28 5.09
N GLU A 139 -9.56 -13.50 5.64
CA GLU A 139 -10.69 -14.09 6.38
C GLU A 139 -11.03 -13.31 7.65
N HIS A 140 -10.02 -12.85 8.40
CA HIS A 140 -10.25 -12.02 9.59
C HIS A 140 -11.10 -10.78 9.25
N TRP A 141 -10.73 -10.08 8.18
CA TRP A 141 -11.43 -8.86 7.78
C TRP A 141 -12.80 -9.14 7.16
N PHE A 142 -12.96 -10.27 6.47
CA PHE A 142 -14.27 -10.68 5.97
C PHE A 142 -15.24 -10.95 7.13
N ARG A 143 -14.79 -11.63 8.18
CA ARG A 143 -15.58 -11.86 9.40
C ARG A 143 -15.87 -10.57 10.16
N LYS A 144 -14.82 -9.76 10.38
CA LYS A 144 -14.92 -8.48 11.10
C LYS A 144 -15.91 -7.51 10.45
N ASN A 145 -15.93 -7.46 9.13
CA ASN A 145 -16.81 -6.58 8.37
C ASN A 145 -18.15 -7.24 8.01
N ASP A 146 -18.39 -8.45 8.49
CA ASP A 146 -19.60 -9.25 8.20
C ASP A 146 -20.00 -9.23 6.72
N VAL A 147 -19.04 -9.51 5.85
CA VAL A 147 -19.17 -9.35 4.39
C VAL A 147 -20.38 -10.12 3.83
N LEU A 148 -20.70 -11.28 4.41
CA LEU A 148 -21.81 -12.12 3.94
C LEU A 148 -23.19 -11.56 4.28
N ASN A 149 -23.33 -10.82 5.37
CA ASN A 149 -24.60 -10.24 5.84
C ASN A 149 -24.66 -8.73 5.64
N HIS A 150 -23.56 -8.11 5.17
CA HIS A 150 -23.54 -6.68 4.92
C HIS A 150 -24.64 -6.27 3.94
N GLN A 151 -25.22 -5.07 4.09
CA GLN A 151 -26.29 -4.56 3.24
C GLN A 151 -25.96 -4.64 1.73
N ASN A 152 -24.68 -4.48 1.38
CA ASN A 152 -24.17 -4.55 0.00
C ASN A 152 -23.64 -5.94 -0.37
N SER A 153 -23.92 -6.98 0.42
CA SER A 153 -23.39 -8.34 0.19
C SER A 153 -23.81 -8.93 -1.17
N LYS A 154 -24.86 -8.40 -1.78
CA LYS A 154 -25.34 -8.77 -3.11
C LYS A 154 -24.80 -7.90 -4.25
N ASP A 155 -24.10 -6.80 -3.90
CA ASP A 155 -23.52 -5.87 -4.85
C ASP A 155 -22.10 -6.34 -5.18
N PHE A 156 -21.98 -7.14 -6.20
CA PHE A 156 -20.70 -7.65 -6.68
C PHE A 156 -20.55 -7.44 -8.19
N PHE A 157 -19.30 -7.28 -8.61
CA PHE A 157 -19.01 -7.20 -10.04
C PHE A 157 -19.40 -8.50 -10.74
N LYS A 158 -20.31 -8.41 -11.69
CA LYS A 158 -20.65 -9.54 -12.53
C LYS A 158 -19.50 -9.78 -13.51
N PRO A 159 -18.75 -10.91 -13.39
CA PRO A 159 -17.66 -11.20 -14.31
C PRO A 159 -18.26 -11.38 -15.72
N ARG A 160 -17.66 -10.72 -16.72
CA ARG A 160 -18.07 -10.86 -18.12
C ARG A 160 -17.47 -12.15 -18.70
N ALA A 161 -16.57 -12.04 -19.68
CA ALA A 161 -15.96 -13.20 -20.35
C ALA A 161 -14.93 -13.99 -19.53
N GLY A 162 -14.52 -13.49 -18.36
CA GLY A 162 -13.44 -14.06 -17.57
C GLY A 162 -13.84 -15.08 -16.50
N LEU A 163 -15.15 -15.30 -16.24
CA LEU A 163 -15.62 -16.12 -15.10
C LEU A 163 -15.06 -17.54 -15.15
N SER A 164 -15.13 -18.21 -16.27
CA SER A 164 -14.62 -19.58 -16.44
C SER A 164 -13.10 -19.71 -16.20
N LYS A 165 -12.36 -18.60 -16.37
CA LYS A 165 -10.93 -18.54 -16.04
C LYS A 165 -10.73 -18.37 -14.54
N MET A 166 -11.55 -17.52 -13.89
CA MET A 166 -11.48 -17.27 -12.45
C MET A 166 -11.81 -18.52 -11.63
N GLU A 167 -12.70 -19.37 -12.11
CA GLU A 167 -13.08 -20.62 -11.43
C GLU A 167 -11.94 -21.65 -11.38
N LYS A 168 -10.94 -21.53 -12.26
CA LYS A 168 -9.78 -22.43 -12.34
C LYS A 168 -8.64 -22.07 -11.40
N PHE A 169 -8.73 -20.95 -10.69
CA PHE A 169 -7.68 -20.49 -9.79
C PHE A 169 -7.94 -20.97 -8.36
N ASP A 170 -6.94 -21.59 -7.78
CA ASP A 170 -6.92 -21.99 -6.39
C ASP A 170 -6.73 -20.78 -5.45
N GLU A 171 -7.07 -20.91 -4.18
CA GLU A 171 -6.81 -19.88 -3.18
C GLU A 171 -5.31 -19.64 -3.06
N GLY A 172 -4.89 -18.38 -3.11
CA GLY A 172 -3.50 -17.99 -3.06
C GLY A 172 -2.76 -18.04 -4.38
N ASP A 173 -3.42 -18.44 -5.48
CA ASP A 173 -2.80 -18.40 -6.81
C ASP A 173 -2.68 -16.98 -7.31
N ASP A 174 -1.46 -16.46 -7.24
CA ASP A 174 -1.07 -15.13 -7.73
C ASP A 174 -0.04 -15.20 -8.88
N SER A 175 0.13 -16.39 -9.45
CA SER A 175 1.11 -16.68 -10.50
C SER A 175 0.94 -15.85 -11.77
N LYS A 176 -0.28 -15.37 -12.02
CA LYS A 176 -0.60 -14.57 -13.21
C LYS A 176 -0.91 -13.11 -12.84
N LYS A 177 -0.67 -12.22 -13.79
CA LYS A 177 -0.93 -10.78 -13.61
C LYS A 177 -2.43 -10.49 -13.38
N CYS A 178 -3.30 -11.20 -14.08
CA CYS A 178 -4.77 -11.06 -13.99
C CYS A 178 -5.39 -12.32 -13.40
N TYR A 179 -6.62 -12.19 -12.85
CA TYR A 179 -7.38 -13.31 -12.27
C TYR A 179 -6.66 -14.00 -11.12
N LYS A 180 -6.25 -13.24 -10.12
CA LYS A 180 -5.71 -13.78 -8.87
C LYS A 180 -6.85 -14.13 -7.93
N ARG A 181 -6.69 -15.21 -7.19
CA ARG A 181 -7.57 -15.54 -6.07
C ARG A 181 -6.79 -15.35 -4.76
N LEU A 182 -7.32 -14.54 -3.86
CA LEU A 182 -6.73 -14.35 -2.54
C LEU A 182 -6.83 -15.66 -1.73
N HIS A 183 -5.84 -15.92 -0.88
CA HIS A 183 -5.94 -16.99 0.11
C HIS A 183 -6.61 -16.43 1.37
N ARG A 184 -7.66 -17.11 1.89
CA ARG A 184 -8.39 -16.63 3.06
C ARG A 184 -7.49 -16.45 4.29
N TRP A 185 -6.55 -17.34 4.54
CA TRP A 185 -5.63 -17.34 5.67
C TRP A 185 -4.25 -16.70 5.35
N ARG A 186 -4.23 -15.72 4.48
CA ARG A 186 -3.02 -14.98 4.14
C ARG A 186 -3.36 -13.52 3.87
N TYR A 187 -2.37 -12.65 4.01
CA TYR A 187 -2.48 -11.27 3.53
C TYR A 187 -2.54 -11.21 2.00
N SER A 188 -3.18 -10.19 1.47
CA SER A 188 -3.27 -10.00 0.02
C SER A 188 -1.94 -9.50 -0.56
N PRO A 189 -1.59 -9.88 -1.80
CA PRO A 189 -0.57 -9.15 -2.56
C PRO A 189 -1.07 -7.76 -2.92
N THR A 190 -0.19 -6.89 -3.42
CA THR A 190 -0.59 -5.60 -3.99
C THR A 190 -1.59 -5.84 -5.13
N ALA A 191 -2.74 -5.19 -5.05
CA ALA A 191 -3.74 -5.23 -6.12
C ALA A 191 -3.13 -4.65 -7.40
N ALA A 192 -3.20 -5.39 -8.49
CA ALA A 192 -2.82 -4.93 -9.81
C ALA A 192 -4.09 -4.47 -10.55
N TYR A 193 -4.05 -3.27 -11.09
CA TYR A 193 -5.06 -2.83 -12.04
C TYR A 193 -4.74 -3.51 -13.37
N GLY A 194 -5.51 -4.52 -13.74
CA GLY A 194 -5.54 -5.03 -15.09
C GLY A 194 -6.58 -4.25 -15.89
N ASN A 195 -6.27 -3.85 -17.11
CA ASN A 195 -7.30 -3.45 -18.03
C ASN A 195 -8.17 -4.70 -18.27
N ASN A 196 -9.40 -4.64 -17.77
CA ASN A 196 -10.43 -5.61 -18.10
C ASN A 196 -11.01 -5.19 -19.44
N GLU A 197 -10.31 -5.49 -20.51
CA GLU A 197 -10.90 -5.56 -21.85
C GLU A 197 -11.51 -6.93 -22.09
#